data_988e4e2cb66f871b5a4fd22a2b08320e
#
_entry.id   988e4e2cb66f871b5a4fd22a2b08320e
#
_cell.length_a   1.000
_cell.length_b   1.000
_cell.length_c   1.000
_cell.angle_alpha   90.00
_cell.angle_beta   90.00
_cell.angle_gamma   90.00
#
_symmetry.space_group_name_H-M   'P 1'
#
loop_
_entity.id
_entity.type
_entity.pdbx_description
1 polymer ?
#
loop_
_entity_poly.entity_id
_entity_poly.type
_entity_poly.pdbx_seq_one_letter_code
_entity_poly.pdbx_strand_id
1 'polypeptide(L)'
;MLCVAASTACSNQPQPNSADKTFVAEMVPHHQIGIDMINSAVLRSDDVRLRKLVFQMQSYHEHELHELSSHLQQWKISSAKIFPGLIDPNRLAKIDELTGPAYDIAWLKAMIEHHNGAVAIGKMQMKLGQIPSLIDVAKKVVTTQQAEIIEMQKILAEK
;
A
#
# COMPACT_ATOMS: atom_id res chain seq x y z
N MET A 1 -4.87 46.86 -31.08
CA MET A 1 -4.32 46.37 -29.79
C MET A 1 -5.35 45.43 -29.22
N LEU A 2 -5.24 44.13 -29.49
CA LEU A 2 -6.18 43.11 -28.97
C LEU A 2 -5.64 42.61 -27.62
N CYS A 3 -6.35 42.88 -26.54
CA CYS A 3 -6.12 42.24 -25.26
C CYS A 3 -6.71 40.85 -25.31
N VAL A 4 -5.86 39.82 -25.37
CA VAL A 4 -6.23 38.43 -25.15
C VAL A 4 -6.36 38.24 -23.63
N ALA A 5 -7.58 38.17 -23.14
CA ALA A 5 -7.88 37.79 -21.77
C ALA A 5 -7.58 36.27 -21.64
N ALA A 6 -6.48 35.91 -20.99
CA ALA A 6 -6.24 34.54 -20.58
C ALA A 6 -7.22 34.18 -19.46
N SER A 7 -8.27 33.42 -19.79
CA SER A 7 -9.15 32.80 -18.81
C SER A 7 -8.38 31.70 -18.10
N THR A 8 -7.88 31.97 -16.91
CA THR A 8 -7.43 30.94 -15.97
C THR A 8 -8.66 30.18 -15.52
N ALA A 9 -8.90 29.04 -16.14
CA ALA A 9 -9.85 28.07 -15.61
C ALA A 9 -9.26 27.59 -14.26
N CYS A 10 -9.73 28.16 -13.15
CA CYS A 10 -9.54 27.60 -11.83
C CYS A 10 -10.17 26.22 -11.86
N SER A 11 -9.37 25.17 -11.89
CA SER A 11 -9.85 23.81 -11.70
C SER A 11 -10.49 23.75 -10.31
N ASN A 12 -11.82 23.55 -10.29
CA ASN A 12 -12.63 23.50 -9.07
C ASN A 12 -12.43 22.13 -8.35
N GLN A 13 -11.18 21.66 -8.32
CA GLN A 13 -10.83 20.42 -7.61
C GLN A 13 -10.86 20.70 -6.10
N PRO A 14 -11.50 19.84 -5.32
CA PRO A 14 -11.51 19.99 -3.87
C PRO A 14 -10.08 20.01 -3.35
N GLN A 15 -9.80 20.89 -2.39
CA GLN A 15 -8.51 20.93 -1.73
C GLN A 15 -8.37 19.73 -0.77
N PRO A 16 -7.18 19.12 -0.64
CA PRO A 16 -6.98 17.99 0.25
C PRO A 16 -7.22 18.39 1.71
N ASN A 17 -8.05 17.64 2.41
CA ASN A 17 -8.26 17.79 3.84
C ASN A 17 -7.18 17.04 4.63
N SER A 18 -7.28 17.03 5.98
CA SER A 18 -6.33 16.33 6.84
C SER A 18 -6.33 14.81 6.60
N ALA A 19 -7.49 14.20 6.33
CA ALA A 19 -7.59 12.78 6.07
C ALA A 19 -6.90 12.39 4.76
N ASP A 20 -7.09 13.15 3.69
CA ASP A 20 -6.40 12.95 2.41
C ASP A 20 -4.88 12.99 2.58
N LYS A 21 -4.39 13.99 3.33
CA LYS A 21 -2.95 14.13 3.61
C LYS A 21 -2.40 12.99 4.46
N THR A 22 -3.13 12.57 5.49
CA THR A 22 -2.76 11.44 6.34
C THR A 22 -2.72 10.15 5.54
N PHE A 23 -3.75 9.89 4.71
CA PHE A 23 -3.82 8.72 3.84
C PHE A 23 -2.57 8.61 2.95
N VAL A 24 -2.21 9.68 2.25
CA VAL A 24 -1.04 9.70 1.37
C VAL A 24 0.25 9.55 2.18
N ALA A 25 0.37 10.27 3.32
CA ALA A 25 1.57 10.21 4.16
C ALA A 25 1.84 8.82 4.75
N GLU A 26 0.80 8.06 5.08
CA GLU A 26 0.90 6.71 5.63
C GLU A 26 1.01 5.64 4.54
N MET A 27 0.21 5.73 3.47
CA MET A 27 0.12 4.68 2.46
C MET A 27 1.36 4.60 1.57
N VAL A 28 2.05 5.72 1.31
CA VAL A 28 3.29 5.73 0.52
C VAL A 28 4.40 4.88 1.17
N PRO A 29 4.81 5.11 2.42
CA PRO A 29 5.82 4.26 3.06
C PRO A 29 5.28 2.84 3.33
N HIS A 30 3.97 2.67 3.53
CA HIS A 30 3.34 1.36 3.64
C HIS A 30 3.56 0.54 2.36
N HIS A 31 3.24 1.07 1.19
CA HIS A 31 3.45 0.36 -0.09
C HIS A 31 4.92 0.07 -0.37
N GLN A 32 5.83 0.97 0.02
CA GLN A 32 7.27 0.71 -0.15
C GLN A 32 7.71 -0.53 0.65
N ILE A 33 7.29 -0.65 1.92
CA ILE A 33 7.57 -1.84 2.74
C ILE A 33 6.92 -3.09 2.13
N GLY A 34 5.69 -2.99 1.63
CA GLY A 34 5.03 -4.09 0.94
C GLY A 34 5.82 -4.59 -0.27
N ILE A 35 6.36 -3.69 -1.09
CA ILE A 35 7.21 -4.01 -2.24
C ILE A 35 8.50 -4.69 -1.78
N ASP A 36 9.15 -4.20 -0.72
CA ASP A 36 10.36 -4.81 -0.18
C ASP A 36 10.10 -6.24 0.31
N MET A 37 8.97 -6.46 0.99
CA MET A 37 8.53 -7.81 1.40
C MET A 37 8.21 -8.72 0.20
N ILE A 38 7.55 -8.21 -0.83
CA ILE A 38 7.25 -8.93 -2.07
C ILE A 38 8.56 -9.38 -2.74
N ASN A 39 9.53 -8.48 -2.88
CA ASN A 39 10.83 -8.77 -3.47
C ASN A 39 11.59 -9.85 -2.67
N SER A 40 11.52 -9.82 -1.34
CA SER A 40 12.08 -10.87 -0.50
C SER A 40 11.44 -12.23 -0.81
N ALA A 41 10.11 -12.30 -0.92
CA ALA A 41 9.42 -13.57 -1.22
C ALA A 41 9.73 -14.11 -2.62
N VAL A 42 9.86 -13.24 -3.62
CA VAL A 42 10.29 -13.64 -4.98
C VAL A 42 11.63 -14.35 -4.98
N LEU A 43 12.55 -13.89 -4.12
CA LEU A 43 13.92 -14.43 -4.04
C LEU A 43 14.03 -15.69 -3.15
N ARG A 44 13.13 -15.89 -2.17
CA ARG A 44 13.31 -16.86 -1.08
C ARG A 44 12.30 -17.99 -1.05
N SER A 45 11.07 -17.76 -1.55
CA SER A 45 10.03 -18.77 -1.51
C SER A 45 10.10 -19.68 -2.75
N ASP A 46 9.99 -20.99 -2.51
CA ASP A 46 9.79 -21.99 -3.55
C ASP A 46 8.32 -22.43 -3.67
N ASP A 47 7.43 -21.94 -2.79
CA ASP A 47 6.01 -22.26 -2.87
C ASP A 47 5.37 -21.59 -4.09
N VAL A 48 4.87 -22.41 -5.02
CA VAL A 48 4.31 -21.95 -6.29
C VAL A 48 3.11 -21.02 -6.10
N ARG A 49 2.27 -21.27 -5.07
CA ARG A 49 1.09 -20.45 -4.80
C ARG A 49 1.48 -19.09 -4.21
N LEU A 50 2.44 -19.09 -3.26
CA LEU A 50 2.98 -17.86 -2.71
C LEU A 50 3.66 -17.03 -3.80
N ARG A 51 4.50 -17.63 -4.64
CA ARG A 51 5.13 -16.93 -5.78
C ARG A 51 4.12 -16.33 -6.74
N LYS A 52 3.06 -17.07 -7.07
CA LYS A 52 1.96 -16.54 -7.92
C LYS A 52 1.28 -15.34 -7.27
N LEU A 53 1.01 -15.41 -5.97
CA LEU A 53 0.34 -14.35 -5.22
C LEU A 53 1.21 -13.07 -5.18
N VAL A 54 2.49 -13.18 -4.80
CA VAL A 54 3.39 -12.02 -4.74
C VAL A 54 3.60 -11.37 -6.09
N PHE A 55 3.62 -12.15 -7.18
CA PHE A 55 3.69 -11.60 -8.53
C PHE A 55 2.46 -10.75 -8.90
N GLN A 56 1.27 -11.16 -8.44
CA GLN A 56 0.04 -10.37 -8.62
C GLN A 56 0.06 -9.10 -7.76
N MET A 57 0.50 -9.19 -6.50
CA MET A 57 0.62 -8.05 -5.59
C MET A 57 1.55 -6.96 -6.12
N GLN A 58 2.67 -7.33 -6.74
CA GLN A 58 3.73 -6.40 -7.16
C GLN A 58 3.19 -5.30 -8.06
N SER A 59 2.45 -5.66 -9.10
CA SER A 59 1.92 -4.69 -10.08
C SER A 59 0.98 -3.66 -9.44
N TYR A 60 0.13 -4.10 -8.49
CA TYR A 60 -0.79 -3.19 -7.79
C TYR A 60 -0.03 -2.24 -6.85
N HIS A 61 0.89 -2.77 -6.04
CA HIS A 61 1.67 -1.97 -5.09
C HIS A 61 2.52 -0.92 -5.78
N GLU A 62 3.19 -1.27 -6.89
CA GLU A 62 4.00 -0.33 -7.66
C GLU A 62 3.17 0.79 -8.29
N HIS A 63 2.00 0.45 -8.85
CA HIS A 63 1.11 1.42 -9.46
C HIS A 63 0.56 2.42 -8.41
N GLU A 64 0.05 1.90 -7.29
CA GLU A 64 -0.51 2.73 -6.22
C GLU A 64 0.58 3.58 -5.54
N LEU A 65 1.79 3.04 -5.34
CA LEU A 65 2.93 3.80 -4.83
C LEU A 65 3.27 4.97 -5.74
N HIS A 66 3.31 4.75 -7.06
CA HIS A 66 3.60 5.82 -8.02
C HIS A 66 2.53 6.92 -7.99
N GLU A 67 1.25 6.54 -8.02
CA GLU A 67 0.12 7.47 -7.96
C GLU A 67 0.16 8.31 -6.67
N LEU A 68 0.30 7.67 -5.51
CA LEU A 68 0.28 8.35 -4.22
C LEU A 68 1.52 9.21 -3.96
N SER A 69 2.70 8.79 -4.44
CA SER A 69 3.95 9.54 -4.27
C SER A 69 3.90 10.92 -4.95
N SER A 70 3.15 11.06 -6.04
CA SER A 70 2.95 12.35 -6.70
C SER A 70 2.28 13.38 -5.79
N HIS A 71 1.34 12.94 -4.95
CA HIS A 71 0.65 13.81 -3.99
C HIS A 71 1.56 14.25 -2.83
N LEU A 72 2.50 13.41 -2.34
CA LEU A 72 3.49 13.84 -1.34
C LEU A 72 4.27 15.05 -1.85
N GLN A 73 4.77 14.96 -3.08
CA GLN A 73 5.55 16.03 -3.70
C GLN A 73 4.71 17.29 -3.94
N GLN A 74 3.52 17.12 -4.53
CA GLN A 74 2.62 18.23 -4.84
C GLN A 74 2.18 18.99 -3.59
N TRP A 75 1.85 18.27 -2.51
CA TRP A 75 1.36 18.88 -1.26
C TRP A 75 2.48 19.24 -0.29
N LYS A 76 3.73 18.93 -0.61
CA LYS A 76 4.93 19.18 0.21
C LYS A 76 4.78 18.62 1.64
N ILE A 77 4.26 17.40 1.74
CA ILE A 77 4.11 16.67 2.99
C ILE A 77 5.14 15.53 3.09
N SER A 78 5.51 15.18 4.31
CA SER A 78 6.45 14.09 4.58
C SER A 78 5.71 12.78 4.78
N SER A 79 6.35 11.66 4.43
CA SER A 79 5.88 10.31 4.77
C SER A 79 5.81 10.12 6.28
N ALA A 80 4.83 9.37 6.73
CA ALA A 80 4.70 8.96 8.12
C ALA A 80 5.82 7.97 8.49
N LYS A 81 6.32 8.07 9.72
CA LYS A 81 7.31 7.13 10.28
C LYS A 81 6.65 5.96 11.01
N ILE A 82 5.42 6.14 11.46
CA ILE A 82 4.63 5.15 12.19
C ILE A 82 3.23 5.15 11.57
N PHE A 83 2.71 4.00 11.24
CA PHE A 83 1.41 3.81 10.60
C PHE A 83 0.88 2.39 10.87
N PRO A 84 -0.42 2.16 10.74
CA PRO A 84 -1.00 0.82 10.85
C PRO A 84 -0.36 -0.18 9.89
N GLY A 85 -0.01 -1.37 10.35
CA GLY A 85 0.63 -2.39 9.52
C GLY A 85 2.12 -2.20 9.27
N LEU A 86 2.77 -1.24 9.96
CA LEU A 86 4.23 -1.12 9.96
C LEU A 86 4.84 -2.37 10.58
N ILE A 87 5.66 -3.07 9.82
CA ILE A 87 6.42 -4.22 10.31
C ILE A 87 7.81 -3.74 10.76
N ASP A 88 8.20 -4.13 11.97
CA ASP A 88 9.52 -3.78 12.52
C ASP A 88 10.64 -4.29 11.61
N PRO A 89 11.61 -3.43 11.19
CA PRO A 89 12.71 -3.84 10.31
C PRO A 89 13.54 -5.01 10.86
N ASN A 90 13.74 -5.11 12.19
CA ASN A 90 14.44 -6.23 12.79
C ASN A 90 13.64 -7.53 12.68
N ARG A 91 12.31 -7.44 12.70
CA ARG A 91 11.44 -8.60 12.44
C ARG A 91 11.54 -9.05 11.00
N LEU A 92 11.55 -8.12 10.04
CA LEU A 92 11.75 -8.46 8.61
C LEU A 92 13.12 -9.11 8.40
N ALA A 93 14.19 -8.58 8.98
CA ALA A 93 15.52 -9.17 8.90
C ALA A 93 15.54 -10.60 9.44
N LYS A 94 14.87 -10.88 10.56
CA LYS A 94 14.76 -12.24 11.11
C LYS A 94 13.96 -13.18 10.23
N ILE A 95 12.92 -12.68 9.54
CA ILE A 95 12.18 -13.47 8.55
C ILE A 95 13.09 -13.83 7.38
N ASP A 96 13.92 -12.90 6.94
CA ASP A 96 14.85 -13.10 5.83
C ASP A 96 15.99 -14.07 6.12
N GLU A 97 16.26 -14.38 7.39
CA GLU A 97 17.20 -15.44 7.81
C GLU A 97 16.60 -16.85 7.68
N LEU A 98 15.27 -16.97 7.57
CA LEU A 98 14.57 -18.24 7.44
C LEU A 98 14.62 -18.75 5.99
N THR A 99 14.35 -20.05 5.81
CA THR A 99 14.27 -20.70 4.50
C THR A 99 13.10 -21.70 4.45
N GLY A 100 12.66 -22.04 3.23
CA GLY A 100 11.62 -23.03 2.98
C GLY A 100 10.31 -22.73 3.71
N PRO A 101 9.58 -23.75 4.21
CA PRO A 101 8.28 -23.54 4.84
C PRO A 101 8.30 -22.61 6.05
N ALA A 102 9.40 -22.53 6.79
CA ALA A 102 9.54 -21.62 7.93
C ALA A 102 9.52 -20.15 7.48
N TYR A 103 10.23 -19.84 6.39
CA TYR A 103 10.18 -18.53 5.75
C TYR A 103 8.76 -18.21 5.28
N ASP A 104 8.14 -19.09 4.51
CA ASP A 104 6.80 -18.87 3.95
C ASP A 104 5.77 -18.58 5.04
N ILE A 105 5.76 -19.36 6.13
CA ILE A 105 4.85 -19.17 7.26
C ILE A 105 5.07 -17.82 7.94
N ALA A 106 6.32 -17.44 8.19
CA ALA A 106 6.66 -16.19 8.85
C ALA A 106 6.31 -14.98 7.97
N TRP A 107 6.63 -15.06 6.67
CA TRP A 107 6.31 -14.05 5.69
C TRP A 107 4.80 -13.86 5.54
N LEU A 108 4.02 -14.93 5.35
CA LEU A 108 2.57 -14.87 5.22
C LEU A 108 1.92 -14.19 6.43
N LYS A 109 2.34 -14.54 7.65
CA LYS A 109 1.83 -13.89 8.88
C LYS A 109 2.15 -12.40 8.92
N ALA A 110 3.37 -12.02 8.55
CA ALA A 110 3.77 -10.61 8.52
C ALA A 110 3.01 -9.83 7.45
N MET A 111 2.84 -10.39 6.24
CA MET A 111 2.13 -9.73 5.15
C MET A 111 0.63 -9.61 5.44
N ILE A 112 0.00 -10.59 6.10
CA ILE A 112 -1.40 -10.47 6.56
C ILE A 112 -1.53 -9.31 7.56
N GLU A 113 -0.61 -9.17 8.51
CA GLU A 113 -0.61 -8.06 9.46
C GLU A 113 -0.44 -6.73 8.75
N HIS A 114 0.50 -6.66 7.81
CA HIS A 114 0.76 -5.49 6.96
C HIS A 114 -0.51 -5.08 6.19
N HIS A 115 -1.14 -6.00 5.49
CA HIS A 115 -2.37 -5.76 4.72
C HIS A 115 -3.55 -5.31 5.59
N ASN A 116 -3.70 -5.84 6.80
CA ASN A 116 -4.72 -5.37 7.74
C ASN A 116 -4.52 -3.88 8.08
N GLY A 117 -3.28 -3.42 8.16
CA GLY A 117 -2.95 -2.01 8.32
C GLY A 117 -3.43 -1.16 7.15
N ALA A 118 -3.13 -1.55 5.91
CA ALA A 118 -3.59 -0.84 4.71
C ALA A 118 -5.12 -0.77 4.64
N VAL A 119 -5.81 -1.87 4.98
CA VAL A 119 -7.27 -1.92 5.05
C VAL A 119 -7.80 -0.91 6.08
N ALA A 120 -7.15 -0.76 7.25
CA ALA A 120 -7.53 0.24 8.24
C ALA A 120 -7.34 1.67 7.72
N ILE A 121 -6.17 1.96 7.14
CA ILE A 121 -5.85 3.27 6.54
C ILE A 121 -6.85 3.61 5.41
N GLY A 122 -7.11 2.66 4.50
CA GLY A 122 -8.05 2.84 3.40
C GLY A 122 -9.49 3.11 3.87
N LYS A 123 -9.97 2.39 4.88
CA LYS A 123 -11.30 2.62 5.49
C LYS A 123 -11.43 4.02 6.08
N MET A 124 -10.37 4.55 6.70
CA MET A 124 -10.37 5.92 7.23
C MET A 124 -10.45 6.94 6.09
N GLN A 125 -9.71 6.75 5.00
CA GLN A 125 -9.80 7.62 3.82
C GLN A 125 -11.20 7.57 3.19
N MET A 126 -11.78 6.39 3.03
CA MET A 126 -13.15 6.25 2.50
C MET A 126 -14.20 7.00 3.35
N LYS A 127 -13.98 7.07 4.66
CA LYS A 127 -14.91 7.70 5.61
C LYS A 127 -14.74 9.21 5.73
N LEU A 128 -13.50 9.71 5.67
CA LEU A 128 -13.15 11.08 6.05
C LEU A 128 -12.49 11.88 4.91
N GLY A 129 -12.06 11.22 3.84
CA GLY A 129 -11.41 11.86 2.70
C GLY A 129 -12.36 12.75 1.91
N GLN A 130 -11.79 13.72 1.22
CA GLN A 130 -12.52 14.69 0.41
C GLN A 130 -12.15 14.60 -1.07
N ILE A 131 -10.96 14.11 -1.42
CA ILE A 131 -10.52 13.97 -2.81
C ILE A 131 -11.12 12.69 -3.41
N PRO A 132 -12.00 12.78 -4.43
CA PRO A 132 -12.70 11.62 -4.98
C PRO A 132 -11.75 10.54 -5.52
N SER A 133 -10.69 10.93 -6.23
CA SER A 133 -9.70 9.97 -6.75
C SER A 133 -9.00 9.19 -5.63
N LEU A 134 -8.65 9.83 -4.52
CA LEU A 134 -8.03 9.14 -3.37
C LEU A 134 -9.02 8.23 -2.63
N ILE A 135 -10.30 8.61 -2.60
CA ILE A 135 -11.35 7.72 -2.07
C ILE A 135 -11.48 6.48 -2.95
N ASP A 136 -11.37 6.62 -4.26
CA ASP A 136 -11.43 5.49 -5.20
C ASP A 136 -10.17 4.61 -5.11
N VAL A 137 -8.98 5.18 -4.93
CA VAL A 137 -7.76 4.42 -4.60
C VAL A 137 -7.96 3.65 -3.30
N ALA A 138 -8.44 4.30 -2.25
CA ALA A 138 -8.67 3.65 -0.96
C ALA A 138 -9.67 2.48 -1.06
N LYS A 139 -10.73 2.59 -1.85
CA LYS A 139 -11.68 1.48 -2.11
C LYS A 139 -10.98 0.30 -2.78
N LYS A 140 -10.12 0.55 -3.78
CA LYS A 140 -9.34 -0.49 -4.47
C LYS A 140 -8.40 -1.18 -3.48
N VAL A 141 -7.60 -0.42 -2.72
CA VAL A 141 -6.71 -0.95 -1.68
C VAL A 141 -7.48 -1.86 -0.73
N VAL A 142 -8.61 -1.39 -0.17
CA VAL A 142 -9.41 -2.19 0.76
C VAL A 142 -9.90 -3.48 0.12
N THR A 143 -10.45 -3.42 -1.08
CA THR A 143 -11.02 -4.60 -1.76
C THR A 143 -9.93 -5.60 -2.14
N THR A 144 -8.85 -5.14 -2.76
CA THR A 144 -7.76 -6.00 -3.23
C THR A 144 -7.04 -6.65 -2.06
N GLN A 145 -6.65 -5.86 -1.05
CA GLN A 145 -5.87 -6.40 0.06
C GLN A 145 -6.70 -7.29 1.00
N GLN A 146 -8.03 -7.09 1.10
CA GLN A 146 -8.88 -8.08 1.78
C GLN A 146 -8.95 -9.42 1.04
N ALA A 147 -8.99 -9.41 -0.30
CA ALA A 147 -8.94 -10.64 -1.08
C ALA A 147 -7.58 -11.35 -0.95
N GLU A 148 -6.49 -10.60 -0.95
CA GLU A 148 -5.14 -11.12 -0.75
C GLU A 148 -4.94 -11.70 0.65
N ILE A 149 -5.50 -11.08 1.70
CA ILE A 149 -5.51 -11.65 3.05
C ILE A 149 -6.18 -13.02 3.07
N ILE A 150 -7.34 -13.16 2.42
CA ILE A 150 -8.05 -14.44 2.35
C ILE A 150 -7.20 -15.49 1.64
N GLU A 151 -6.53 -15.14 0.55
CA GLU A 151 -5.68 -16.08 -0.18
C GLU A 151 -4.44 -16.46 0.63
N MET A 152 -3.78 -15.51 1.30
CA MET A 152 -2.67 -15.79 2.21
C MET A 152 -3.07 -16.71 3.36
N GLN A 153 -4.27 -16.53 3.93
CA GLN A 153 -4.80 -17.41 4.99
C GLN A 153 -5.01 -18.84 4.49
N LYS A 154 -5.51 -19.03 3.26
CA LYS A 154 -5.64 -20.35 2.65
C LYS A 154 -4.28 -21.03 2.47
N ILE A 155 -3.30 -20.30 1.91
CA ILE A 155 -1.95 -20.84 1.75
C ILE A 155 -1.35 -21.21 3.11
N LEU A 156 -1.53 -20.37 4.12
CA LEU A 156 -1.01 -20.59 5.47
C LEU A 156 -1.66 -21.81 6.17
N ALA A 157 -2.96 -22.07 5.91
CA ALA A 157 -3.68 -23.19 6.51
C ALA A 157 -3.22 -24.57 5.99
N GLU A 158 -2.52 -24.59 4.86
CA GLU A 158 -2.01 -25.81 4.24
C GLU A 158 -0.50 -26.05 4.49
N LYS A 159 0.13 -25.20 5.32
CA LYS A 159 1.53 -25.32 5.75
C LYS A 159 1.66 -26.13 7.05
#